data_e482e3290f964d894a5a0cd730a773ec
#
_entry.id   e482e3290f964d894a5a0cd730a773ec
#
_cell.length_a   1.000
_cell.length_b   1.000
_cell.length_c   1.000
_cell.angle_alpha   90.00
_cell.angle_beta   90.00
_cell.angle_gamma   90.00
#
_symmetry.space_group_name_H-M   'P 1'
#
loop_
_entity.id
_entity.type
_entity.pdbx_description
1 polymer ?
#
loop_
_entity_poly.entity_id
_entity_poly.type
_entity_poly.pdbx_seq_one_letter_code
_entity_poly.pdbx_strand_id
1 'polypeptide(L)'
;LSAMILQNLTIRQENALSSTIENTTISCTVTNAKGTDSGNLQMLSAFVEMLEGKRRLRECYLDDYVKNVRAKAKMSLEKPEGATLSRILSIDSDPALSQAEGVYVQFFEDWEEGVLRGQEQVCLISSDMVTDGEYITVAADMGESARLRIIGTVANGPSNEIYCPYFMSWSESVSVAFLTDSCSFDIRNNQKLEESKSYIYEWFVRPDLSNQMDGLTFGVLIHDETYQKNIEEIQANLSMLHLLLPVLIIVCGGIGFFASFLATRGRTKEFAVMRCLGMKQCKIFGLVMGELSILAFTGAFFGIAGGILLEGEIQTSALLHAALMTGIFLLGSAAAALRITSINVMNLMKVED
;
A
#
# COMPACT_ATOMS: atom_id res chain seq x y z
N LEU A 1 27.60 -10.94 -4.70
CA LEU A 1 27.07 -10.48 -3.44
C LEU A 1 26.36 -9.12 -3.59
N SER A 2 27.05 -8.06 -4.03
CA SER A 2 26.47 -6.70 -4.15
C SER A 2 25.23 -6.65 -5.06
N ALA A 3 25.23 -7.36 -6.19
CA ALA A 3 24.10 -7.46 -7.09
C ALA A 3 22.90 -8.17 -6.45
N MET A 4 23.14 -9.20 -5.64
CA MET A 4 22.07 -9.89 -4.90
C MET A 4 21.46 -9.00 -3.83
N ILE A 5 22.29 -8.28 -3.06
CA ILE A 5 21.80 -7.33 -2.05
C ILE A 5 20.97 -6.24 -2.70
N LEU A 6 21.42 -5.66 -3.83
CA LEU A 6 20.68 -4.63 -4.55
C LEU A 6 19.32 -5.16 -5.04
N GLN A 7 19.32 -6.37 -5.60
CA GLN A 7 18.10 -7.03 -6.07
C GLN A 7 17.10 -7.26 -4.93
N ASN A 8 17.56 -7.76 -3.79
CA ASN A 8 16.69 -8.01 -2.64
C ASN A 8 16.12 -6.70 -2.09
N LEU A 9 16.92 -5.64 -2.03
CA LEU A 9 16.43 -4.31 -1.65
C LEU A 9 15.35 -3.81 -2.62
N THR A 10 15.53 -4.02 -3.93
CA THR A 10 14.52 -3.64 -4.94
C THR A 10 13.21 -4.40 -4.71
N ILE A 11 13.27 -5.72 -4.53
CA ILE A 11 12.08 -6.54 -4.29
C ILE A 11 11.38 -6.15 -2.97
N ARG A 12 12.16 -5.87 -1.91
CA ARG A 12 11.58 -5.41 -0.64
C ARG A 12 10.85 -4.07 -0.81
N GLN A 13 11.41 -3.16 -1.59
CA GLN A 13 10.76 -1.87 -1.88
C GLN A 13 9.52 -2.03 -2.77
N GLU A 14 9.54 -2.92 -3.76
CA GLU A 14 8.35 -3.25 -4.57
C GLU A 14 7.24 -3.87 -3.72
N ASN A 15 7.58 -4.79 -2.82
CA ASN A 15 6.63 -5.39 -1.89
C ASN A 15 6.09 -4.36 -0.90
N ALA A 16 6.93 -3.46 -0.40
CA ALA A 16 6.51 -2.36 0.46
C ALA A 16 5.55 -1.41 -0.26
N LEU A 17 5.82 -1.10 -1.53
CA LEU A 17 4.95 -0.30 -2.36
C LEU A 17 3.57 -0.96 -2.53
N SER A 18 3.53 -2.23 -2.92
CA SER A 18 2.30 -2.99 -3.08
C SER A 18 1.52 -3.09 -1.77
N SER A 19 2.21 -3.39 -0.67
CA SER A 19 1.61 -3.44 0.67
C SER A 19 1.06 -2.08 1.11
N THR A 20 1.76 -0.99 0.84
CA THR A 20 1.29 0.37 1.16
C THR A 20 0.04 0.71 0.35
N ILE A 21 0.01 0.37 -0.94
CA ILE A 21 -1.16 0.58 -1.80
C ILE A 21 -2.36 -0.21 -1.31
N GLU A 22 -2.18 -1.47 -0.92
CA GLU A 22 -3.30 -2.35 -0.56
C GLU A 22 -3.83 -2.13 0.86
N ASN A 23 -2.92 -1.89 1.83
CA ASN A 23 -3.28 -1.90 3.25
C ASN A 23 -3.48 -0.51 3.85
N THR A 24 -3.08 0.57 3.18
CA THR A 24 -3.29 1.91 3.71
C THR A 24 -4.75 2.32 3.54
N THR A 25 -5.37 2.75 4.64
CA THR A 25 -6.72 3.30 4.61
C THR A 25 -6.65 4.79 4.33
N ILE A 26 -7.30 5.24 3.25
CA ILE A 26 -7.45 6.65 2.92
C ILE A 26 -8.85 7.08 3.34
N SER A 27 -8.92 7.89 4.38
CA SER A 27 -10.19 8.38 4.90
C SER A 27 -10.60 9.68 4.21
N CYS A 28 -11.91 9.83 4.04
CA CYS A 28 -12.55 11.01 3.49
C CYS A 28 -13.52 11.56 4.52
N THR A 29 -13.54 12.87 4.70
CA THR A 29 -14.45 13.56 5.60
C THR A 29 -15.38 14.46 4.80
N VAL A 30 -16.67 14.30 4.99
CA VAL A 30 -17.67 15.21 4.41
C VAL A 30 -17.60 16.54 5.15
N THR A 31 -17.65 17.63 4.41
CA THR A 31 -17.57 19.00 4.94
C THR A 31 -18.70 19.85 4.39
N ASN A 32 -18.87 21.03 4.93
CA ASN A 32 -19.72 22.04 4.29
C ASN A 32 -19.14 22.44 2.92
N ALA A 33 -19.91 23.15 2.11
CA ALA A 33 -19.50 23.57 0.76
C ALA A 33 -18.19 24.38 0.72
N LYS A 34 -17.80 24.99 1.85
CA LYS A 34 -16.57 25.80 1.98
C LYS A 34 -15.37 24.98 2.45
N GLY A 35 -15.56 23.72 2.84
CA GLY A 35 -14.49 22.88 3.39
C GLY A 35 -13.98 23.32 4.78
N THR A 36 -14.73 24.17 5.49
CA THR A 36 -14.29 24.76 6.75
C THR A 36 -14.84 24.05 8.00
N ASP A 37 -15.92 23.30 7.85
CA ASP A 37 -16.58 22.60 8.95
C ASP A 37 -16.97 21.17 8.51
N SER A 38 -16.68 20.22 9.36
CA SER A 38 -17.04 18.79 9.20
C SER A 38 -18.02 18.31 10.28
N GLY A 39 -18.39 19.17 11.20
CA GLY A 39 -19.42 18.95 12.22
C GLY A 39 -20.65 19.81 11.98
N ASN A 40 -21.79 19.44 12.56
CA ASN A 40 -23.08 20.15 12.44
C ASN A 40 -23.55 20.33 10.97
N LEU A 41 -23.31 19.35 10.13
CA LEU A 41 -23.65 19.41 8.70
C LEU A 41 -25.15 19.38 8.45
N GLN A 42 -25.96 18.88 9.40
CA GLN A 42 -27.42 18.70 9.29
C GLN A 42 -27.82 17.96 8.00
N MET A 43 -27.10 16.92 7.70
CA MET A 43 -27.21 16.14 6.49
C MET A 43 -28.32 15.08 6.68
N LEU A 44 -29.21 14.95 5.71
CA LEU A 44 -30.23 13.91 5.75
C LEU A 44 -29.58 12.52 5.71
N SER A 45 -30.09 11.59 6.51
CA SER A 45 -29.66 10.19 6.52
C SER A 45 -29.74 9.52 5.14
N ALA A 46 -30.65 9.98 4.27
CA ALA A 46 -30.72 9.55 2.86
C ALA A 46 -29.42 9.76 2.09
N PHE A 47 -28.64 10.79 2.44
CA PHE A 47 -27.34 11.04 1.82
C PHE A 47 -26.32 9.97 2.20
N VAL A 48 -26.33 9.53 3.45
CA VAL A 48 -25.48 8.44 3.93
C VAL A 48 -25.81 7.14 3.19
N GLU A 49 -27.08 6.86 2.93
CA GLU A 49 -27.50 5.69 2.15
C GLU A 49 -27.10 5.76 0.68
N MET A 50 -27.05 6.96 0.11
CA MET A 50 -26.51 7.15 -1.24
C MET A 50 -25.00 6.87 -1.29
N LEU A 51 -24.24 7.28 -0.29
CA LEU A 51 -22.82 6.95 -0.17
C LEU A 51 -22.58 5.44 -0.09
N GLU A 52 -23.50 4.70 0.50
CA GLU A 52 -23.42 3.24 0.60
C GLU A 52 -23.99 2.47 -0.60
N GLY A 53 -24.52 3.18 -1.60
CA GLY A 53 -25.18 2.55 -2.75
C GLY A 53 -26.52 1.89 -2.44
N LYS A 54 -27.03 1.99 -1.20
CA LYS A 54 -28.35 1.45 -0.79
C LYS A 54 -29.51 2.21 -1.45
N ARG A 55 -29.31 3.50 -1.69
CA ARG A 55 -30.26 4.34 -2.40
C ARG A 55 -29.59 4.86 -3.67
N ARG A 56 -30.08 4.40 -4.83
CA ARG A 56 -29.53 4.80 -6.14
C ARG A 56 -30.26 6.02 -6.65
N LEU A 57 -29.51 7.08 -6.90
CA LEU A 57 -29.96 8.22 -7.68
C LEU A 57 -29.34 8.08 -9.08
N ARG A 58 -30.17 7.69 -10.09
CA ARG A 58 -29.77 7.65 -11.50
C ARG A 58 -28.31 7.20 -11.70
N GLU A 59 -28.04 5.99 -12.02
CA GLU A 59 -26.72 5.47 -12.46
C GLU A 59 -25.47 5.91 -11.64
N CYS A 60 -25.64 6.34 -10.39
CA CYS A 60 -24.52 6.70 -9.52
C CYS A 60 -24.12 5.49 -8.67
N TYR A 61 -22.89 5.03 -8.88
CA TYR A 61 -22.31 3.84 -8.23
C TYR A 61 -21.16 4.27 -7.29
N LEU A 62 -21.49 4.99 -6.22
CA LEU A 62 -20.49 5.38 -5.24
C LEU A 62 -19.96 4.21 -4.41
N ASP A 63 -20.75 3.18 -4.26
CA ASP A 63 -20.40 1.93 -3.58
C ASP A 63 -19.20 1.19 -4.21
N ASP A 64 -18.88 1.45 -5.49
CA ASP A 64 -17.68 0.92 -6.13
C ASP A 64 -16.40 1.63 -5.68
N TYR A 65 -16.49 2.88 -5.22
CA TYR A 65 -15.36 3.73 -4.84
C TYR A 65 -15.21 3.94 -3.33
N VAL A 66 -16.29 3.73 -2.57
CA VAL A 66 -16.41 4.05 -1.14
C VAL A 66 -16.65 2.79 -0.32
N LYS A 67 -16.08 2.76 0.88
CA LYS A 67 -16.34 1.72 1.90
C LYS A 67 -16.38 2.35 3.29
N ASN A 68 -16.84 1.58 4.29
CA ASN A 68 -16.82 1.96 5.71
C ASN A 68 -17.42 3.36 5.96
N VAL A 69 -18.64 3.59 5.46
CA VAL A 69 -19.34 4.86 5.70
C VAL A 69 -19.74 4.97 7.16
N ARG A 70 -19.25 6.01 7.82
CA ARG A 70 -19.50 6.33 9.23
C ARG A 70 -20.28 7.64 9.30
N ALA A 71 -21.29 7.67 10.13
CA ALA A 71 -22.11 8.86 10.32
C ALA A 71 -22.43 9.04 11.82
N LYS A 72 -22.41 10.28 12.29
CA LYS A 72 -22.76 10.62 13.66
C LYS A 72 -23.86 11.67 13.67
N ALA A 73 -24.85 11.47 14.52
CA ALA A 73 -25.93 12.40 14.78
C ALA A 73 -25.95 12.75 16.27
N LYS A 74 -26.09 14.04 16.61
CA LYS A 74 -26.30 14.46 17.98
C LYS A 74 -27.79 14.36 18.29
N MET A 75 -28.10 13.72 19.39
CA MET A 75 -29.48 13.48 19.78
C MET A 75 -29.77 14.08 21.14
N SER A 76 -30.97 14.63 21.27
CA SER A 76 -31.56 14.90 22.57
C SER A 76 -32.28 13.65 23.03
N LEU A 77 -31.64 12.87 23.88
CA LEU A 77 -32.31 11.77 24.56
C LEU A 77 -32.95 12.30 25.82
N GLU A 78 -34.14 11.78 26.14
CA GLU A 78 -34.74 12.09 27.43
C GLU A 78 -33.86 11.58 28.59
N LYS A 79 -33.15 10.48 28.38
CA LYS A 79 -32.11 9.91 29.26
C LYS A 79 -31.23 8.93 28.48
N PRO A 80 -29.89 9.05 28.43
CA PRO A 80 -29.08 10.17 28.97
C PRO A 80 -29.05 11.38 28.02
N GLU A 81 -29.06 12.58 28.58
CA GLU A 81 -28.97 13.81 27.81
C GLU A 81 -27.65 13.91 27.03
N GLY A 82 -27.72 14.37 25.79
CA GLY A 82 -26.54 14.67 24.98
C GLY A 82 -25.79 13.46 24.42
N ALA A 83 -26.42 12.29 24.34
CA ALA A 83 -25.80 11.12 23.69
C ALA A 83 -25.59 11.36 22.20
N THR A 84 -24.52 10.75 21.67
CA THR A 84 -24.23 10.75 20.23
C THR A 84 -24.64 9.41 19.64
N LEU A 85 -25.41 9.43 18.56
CA LEU A 85 -25.76 8.27 17.80
C LEU A 85 -24.71 8.06 16.69
N SER A 86 -23.99 6.98 16.78
CA SER A 86 -22.96 6.61 15.81
C SER A 86 -23.44 5.42 14.98
N ARG A 87 -23.35 5.57 13.66
CA ARG A 87 -23.66 4.49 12.75
C ARG A 87 -22.46 3.63 12.49
N ILE A 88 -22.59 2.33 12.66
CA ILE A 88 -21.56 1.35 12.37
C ILE A 88 -22.14 0.16 11.57
N LEU A 89 -21.33 -0.41 10.70
CA LEU A 89 -21.64 -1.65 9.95
C LEU A 89 -20.90 -2.87 10.51
N SER A 90 -19.80 -2.63 11.20
CA SER A 90 -18.98 -3.61 11.91
C SER A 90 -18.10 -2.88 12.92
N ILE A 91 -17.59 -3.59 13.90
CA ILE A 91 -16.65 -3.02 14.88
C ILE A 91 -15.43 -2.44 14.18
N ASP A 92 -14.90 -3.15 13.18
CA ASP A 92 -13.74 -2.73 12.40
C ASP A 92 -13.98 -1.49 11.54
N SER A 93 -15.24 -1.11 11.32
CA SER A 93 -15.58 0.06 10.51
C SER A 93 -15.36 1.39 11.23
N ASP A 94 -15.31 1.39 12.56
CA ASP A 94 -15.07 2.59 13.35
C ASP A 94 -13.69 2.55 14.05
N PRO A 95 -12.76 3.48 13.73
CA PRO A 95 -11.44 3.54 14.36
C PRO A 95 -11.48 3.70 15.89
N ALA A 96 -12.53 4.32 16.44
CA ALA A 96 -12.68 4.47 17.88
C ALA A 96 -12.99 3.13 18.58
N LEU A 97 -13.49 2.14 17.84
CA LEU A 97 -13.76 0.80 18.36
C LEU A 97 -12.66 -0.21 18.03
N SER A 98 -12.05 -0.10 16.83
CA SER A 98 -11.12 -1.11 16.32
C SER A 98 -9.66 -0.82 16.62
N GLN A 99 -9.27 0.47 16.73
CA GLN A 99 -7.86 0.87 16.85
C GLN A 99 -7.50 1.48 18.21
N ALA A 100 -8.48 1.81 19.05
CA ALA A 100 -8.23 2.39 20.36
C ALA A 100 -7.77 1.30 21.34
N GLU A 101 -6.61 1.52 21.97
CA GLU A 101 -6.06 0.58 22.96
C GLU A 101 -7.03 0.40 24.15
N GLY A 102 -7.33 -0.86 24.46
CA GLY A 102 -8.17 -1.23 25.60
C GLY A 102 -9.67 -1.09 25.39
N VAL A 103 -10.14 -0.66 24.21
CA VAL A 103 -11.56 -0.68 23.87
C VAL A 103 -11.97 -2.10 23.46
N TYR A 104 -13.05 -2.58 24.02
CA TYR A 104 -13.61 -3.86 23.61
C TYR A 104 -15.14 -3.84 23.65
N VAL A 105 -15.74 -4.59 22.72
CA VAL A 105 -17.17 -4.74 22.58
C VAL A 105 -17.60 -6.07 23.17
N GLN A 106 -18.58 -6.04 24.07
CA GLN A 106 -19.17 -7.22 24.68
C GLN A 106 -20.61 -7.34 24.25
N PHE A 107 -20.94 -8.37 23.48
CA PHE A 107 -22.32 -8.73 23.14
C PHE A 107 -22.97 -9.51 24.30
N PHE A 108 -24.26 -9.31 24.48
CA PHE A 108 -25.04 -10.12 25.40
C PHE A 108 -25.31 -11.50 24.80
N GLU A 109 -25.71 -12.45 25.65
CA GLU A 109 -26.03 -13.82 25.25
C GLU A 109 -27.04 -13.78 24.07
N ASP A 110 -26.78 -14.59 23.04
CA ASP A 110 -27.57 -14.70 21.79
C ASP A 110 -27.28 -13.69 20.67
N TRP A 111 -26.38 -12.73 20.85
CA TRP A 111 -26.09 -11.72 19.83
C TRP A 111 -24.64 -11.79 19.31
N GLU A 112 -24.49 -11.60 18.00
CA GLU A 112 -23.20 -11.59 17.32
C GLU A 112 -23.03 -10.33 16.47
N GLU A 113 -21.79 -9.97 16.12
CA GLU A 113 -21.46 -8.81 15.30
C GLU A 113 -22.21 -8.76 13.95
N GLY A 114 -22.56 -9.94 13.39
CA GLY A 114 -23.27 -10.05 12.11
C GLY A 114 -24.57 -9.26 12.04
N VAL A 115 -25.23 -9.03 13.17
CA VAL A 115 -26.47 -8.25 13.26
C VAL A 115 -26.27 -6.78 12.92
N LEU A 116 -25.06 -6.22 13.15
CA LEU A 116 -24.73 -4.83 12.82
C LEU A 116 -24.75 -4.56 11.30
N ARG A 117 -24.69 -5.58 10.47
CA ARG A 117 -24.81 -5.46 9.00
C ARG A 117 -26.25 -5.42 8.51
N GLY A 118 -27.19 -5.70 9.41
CA GLY A 118 -28.62 -5.73 9.13
C GLY A 118 -29.30 -4.36 9.22
N GLN A 119 -30.63 -4.39 9.16
CA GLN A 119 -31.49 -3.23 9.34
C GLN A 119 -32.32 -3.36 10.64
N GLU A 120 -31.85 -4.15 11.60
CA GLU A 120 -32.57 -4.40 12.83
C GLU A 120 -32.45 -3.19 13.78
N GLN A 121 -33.50 -3.00 14.59
CA GLN A 121 -33.57 -1.92 15.60
C GLN A 121 -32.75 -2.30 16.84
N VAL A 122 -31.44 -2.44 16.67
CA VAL A 122 -30.52 -2.84 17.73
C VAL A 122 -29.44 -1.79 17.94
N CYS A 123 -28.85 -1.77 19.12
CA CYS A 123 -27.74 -0.88 19.43
C CYS A 123 -26.75 -1.48 20.43
N LEU A 124 -25.51 -1.02 20.34
CA LEU A 124 -24.51 -1.12 21.40
C LEU A 124 -24.46 0.22 22.13
N ILE A 125 -24.27 0.20 23.43
CA ILE A 125 -24.16 1.40 24.25
C ILE A 125 -22.80 1.48 24.92
N SER A 126 -22.33 2.70 25.19
CA SER A 126 -21.14 2.90 26.03
C SER A 126 -21.38 2.34 27.43
N SER A 127 -20.38 1.72 28.04
CA SER A 127 -20.51 1.09 29.36
C SER A 127 -20.77 2.06 30.51
N ASP A 128 -20.54 3.34 30.28
CA ASP A 128 -20.83 4.43 31.24
C ASP A 128 -22.33 4.87 31.21
N MET A 129 -23.07 4.41 30.20
CA MET A 129 -24.50 4.71 30.09
C MET A 129 -25.31 3.81 31.02
N VAL A 130 -26.02 4.40 31.95
CA VAL A 130 -26.97 3.68 32.82
C VAL A 130 -28.33 3.63 32.16
N THR A 131 -28.82 2.43 31.89
CA THR A 131 -30.16 2.20 31.33
C THR A 131 -30.97 1.28 32.21
N ASP A 132 -32.24 1.64 32.43
CA ASP A 132 -33.16 0.88 33.29
C ASP A 132 -33.91 -0.26 32.54
N GLY A 133 -33.40 -0.74 31.39
CA GLY A 133 -34.11 -1.74 30.60
C GLY A 133 -33.34 -2.31 29.41
N GLU A 134 -33.96 -3.24 28.71
CA GLU A 134 -33.40 -3.85 27.48
C GLU A 134 -33.48 -2.95 26.25
N TYR A 135 -34.13 -1.80 26.35
CA TYR A 135 -34.40 -0.90 25.23
C TYR A 135 -34.08 0.54 25.57
N ILE A 136 -33.60 1.25 24.59
CA ILE A 136 -33.40 2.70 24.62
C ILE A 136 -34.30 3.37 23.59
N THR A 137 -34.91 4.48 23.94
CA THR A 137 -35.73 5.26 23.02
C THR A 137 -34.92 6.46 22.53
N VAL A 138 -34.81 6.57 21.22
CA VAL A 138 -34.05 7.59 20.53
C VAL A 138 -35.00 8.52 19.82
N ALA A 139 -34.97 9.81 20.17
CA ALA A 139 -35.81 10.82 19.52
C ALA A 139 -35.26 11.15 18.14
N ALA A 140 -36.07 11.13 17.11
CA ALA A 140 -35.68 11.53 15.77
C ALA A 140 -35.91 13.04 15.57
N ASP A 141 -35.09 13.65 14.72
CA ASP A 141 -35.27 15.06 14.33
C ASP A 141 -36.53 15.24 13.48
N MET A 142 -36.88 14.22 12.71
CA MET A 142 -38.07 14.16 11.89
C MET A 142 -38.77 12.83 12.08
N GLY A 143 -40.03 12.84 12.43
CA GLY A 143 -40.88 11.65 12.60
C GLY A 143 -41.07 11.23 14.05
N GLU A 144 -41.33 9.95 14.27
CA GLU A 144 -41.53 9.37 15.59
C GLU A 144 -40.21 8.89 16.20
N SER A 145 -40.17 8.77 17.54
CA SER A 145 -39.03 8.21 18.26
C SER A 145 -38.84 6.74 17.90
N ALA A 146 -37.55 6.32 17.72
CA ALA A 146 -37.18 4.94 17.49
C ALA A 146 -36.86 4.24 18.81
N ARG A 147 -37.27 2.97 18.93
CA ARG A 147 -36.98 2.13 20.07
C ARG A 147 -35.93 1.08 19.67
N LEU A 148 -34.72 1.18 20.24
CA LEU A 148 -33.61 0.29 19.94
C LEU A 148 -33.45 -0.74 21.04
N ARG A 149 -33.22 -2.01 20.67
CA ARG A 149 -32.86 -3.05 21.62
C ARG A 149 -31.35 -3.02 21.89
N ILE A 150 -30.97 -3.03 23.16
CA ILE A 150 -29.57 -3.05 23.56
C ILE A 150 -29.07 -4.49 23.44
N ILE A 151 -28.07 -4.73 22.60
CA ILE A 151 -27.50 -6.05 22.32
C ILE A 151 -26.09 -6.24 22.90
N GLY A 152 -25.51 -5.18 23.45
CA GLY A 152 -24.18 -5.24 24.04
C GLY A 152 -23.68 -3.89 24.53
N THR A 153 -22.48 -3.89 25.08
CA THR A 153 -21.82 -2.71 25.61
C THR A 153 -20.43 -2.52 25.02
N VAL A 154 -20.01 -1.26 24.93
CA VAL A 154 -18.66 -0.86 24.55
C VAL A 154 -17.94 -0.39 25.81
N ALA A 155 -16.89 -1.10 26.22
CA ALA A 155 -16.08 -0.76 27.37
C ALA A 155 -14.85 0.05 26.96
N ASN A 156 -14.49 1.05 27.77
CA ASN A 156 -13.37 1.96 27.57
C ASN A 156 -13.38 2.73 26.26
N GLY A 157 -14.51 2.77 25.57
CA GLY A 157 -14.72 3.57 24.36
C GLY A 157 -15.15 5.01 24.68
N PRO A 158 -15.53 5.77 23.63
CA PRO A 158 -16.09 7.10 23.79
C PRO A 158 -17.31 7.10 24.71
N SER A 159 -17.36 8.09 25.61
CA SER A 159 -18.44 8.21 26.59
C SER A 159 -19.74 8.68 25.93
N ASN A 160 -20.84 8.20 26.43
CA ASN A 160 -22.19 8.65 26.04
C ASN A 160 -22.48 8.45 24.53
N GLU A 161 -21.97 7.36 23.96
CA GLU A 161 -22.17 6.99 22.55
C GLU A 161 -23.06 5.75 22.42
N ILE A 162 -23.97 5.79 21.43
CA ILE A 162 -24.85 4.72 21.04
C ILE A 162 -24.48 4.32 19.61
N TYR A 163 -24.15 3.06 19.40
CA TYR A 163 -23.79 2.53 18.10
C TYR A 163 -24.92 1.72 17.51
N CYS A 164 -25.36 2.06 16.31
CA CYS A 164 -26.44 1.36 15.65
C CYS A 164 -26.16 1.14 14.16
N PRO A 165 -26.74 0.09 13.53
CA PRO A 165 -26.45 -0.26 12.15
C PRO A 165 -27.15 0.66 11.14
N TYR A 166 -28.21 1.36 11.52
CA TYR A 166 -29.05 2.06 10.57
C TYR A 166 -29.75 3.28 11.15
N PHE A 167 -29.87 4.36 10.36
CA PHE A 167 -30.47 5.62 10.79
C PHE A 167 -31.84 5.92 10.18
N MET A 168 -32.27 5.19 9.15
CA MET A 168 -33.52 5.46 8.46
C MET A 168 -34.58 4.41 8.72
N SER A 169 -35.86 4.85 8.54
CA SER A 169 -37.05 4.05 8.45
C SER A 169 -36.97 2.61 8.98
N TRP A 170 -36.95 2.48 10.29
CA TRP A 170 -36.97 1.16 10.93
C TRP A 170 -38.39 0.52 10.88
N SER A 171 -39.33 1.18 10.22
CA SER A 171 -40.69 0.65 10.00
C SER A 171 -41.20 1.13 8.65
N GLU A 172 -41.87 0.25 7.90
CA GLU A 172 -42.52 0.60 6.64
C GLU A 172 -43.66 1.65 6.83
N SER A 173 -44.16 1.79 8.05
CA SER A 173 -45.31 2.68 8.38
C SER A 173 -44.85 4.03 8.95
N VAL A 174 -43.61 4.17 9.43
CA VAL A 174 -43.13 5.39 10.09
C VAL A 174 -41.72 5.70 9.57
N SER A 175 -41.59 6.80 8.86
CA SER A 175 -40.24 7.31 8.47
C SER A 175 -39.62 8.06 9.62
N VAL A 176 -38.57 7.49 10.21
CA VAL A 176 -37.75 8.10 11.21
C VAL A 176 -36.50 8.65 10.50
N ALA A 177 -36.28 9.94 10.53
CA ALA A 177 -35.15 10.56 9.90
C ALA A 177 -34.30 11.32 10.93
N PHE A 178 -33.02 11.06 10.94
CA PHE A 178 -32.04 11.75 11.76
C PHE A 178 -31.19 12.69 10.90
N LEU A 179 -30.91 13.86 11.42
CA LEU A 179 -29.96 14.78 10.84
C LEU A 179 -28.54 14.36 11.27
N THR A 180 -27.74 14.02 10.29
CA THR A 180 -26.35 13.61 10.50
C THR A 180 -25.47 14.83 10.61
N ASP A 181 -24.77 14.98 11.73
CA ASP A 181 -23.90 16.11 12.00
C ASP A 181 -22.53 15.92 11.35
N SER A 182 -22.04 14.69 11.25
CA SER A 182 -20.79 14.40 10.61
C SER A 182 -20.83 13.08 9.84
N CYS A 183 -20.11 13.00 8.73
CA CYS A 183 -19.99 11.82 7.94
C CYS A 183 -18.56 11.64 7.43
N SER A 184 -18.07 10.42 7.48
CA SER A 184 -16.77 10.05 6.92
C SER A 184 -16.86 8.67 6.26
N PHE A 185 -15.97 8.41 5.34
CA PHE A 185 -15.88 7.15 4.63
C PHE A 185 -14.45 6.89 4.18
N ASP A 186 -14.17 5.68 3.74
CA ASP A 186 -12.84 5.30 3.26
C ASP A 186 -12.88 5.02 1.76
N ILE A 187 -11.79 5.27 1.06
CA ILE A 187 -11.64 4.89 -0.35
C ILE A 187 -11.48 3.37 -0.43
N ARG A 188 -12.20 2.74 -1.37
CA ARG A 188 -12.23 1.29 -1.51
C ARG A 188 -10.96 0.73 -2.15
N ASN A 189 -10.46 1.38 -3.20
CA ASN A 189 -9.33 0.90 -4.00
C ASN A 189 -8.29 2.00 -4.23
N ASN A 190 -7.16 1.89 -3.55
CA ASN A 190 -6.08 2.85 -3.65
C ASN A 190 -5.28 2.72 -4.95
N GLN A 191 -5.35 1.59 -5.66
CA GLN A 191 -4.70 1.42 -6.97
C GLN A 191 -5.29 2.37 -8.02
N LYS A 192 -6.57 2.76 -7.83
CA LYS A 192 -7.31 3.69 -8.68
C LYS A 192 -7.64 5.00 -7.96
N LEU A 193 -6.72 5.47 -7.11
CA LEU A 193 -6.97 6.62 -6.24
C LEU A 193 -7.42 7.86 -7.00
N GLU A 194 -6.73 8.23 -8.09
CA GLU A 194 -7.06 9.43 -8.87
C GLU A 194 -8.42 9.32 -9.58
N GLU A 195 -8.77 8.13 -10.07
CA GLU A 195 -10.09 7.86 -10.63
C GLU A 195 -11.17 8.00 -9.55
N SER A 196 -10.92 7.40 -8.38
CA SER A 196 -11.82 7.46 -7.23
C SER A 196 -12.03 8.89 -6.75
N LYS A 197 -10.95 9.68 -6.63
CA LYS A 197 -11.01 11.10 -6.25
C LYS A 197 -11.83 11.91 -7.24
N SER A 198 -11.54 11.76 -8.54
CA SER A 198 -12.26 12.50 -9.58
C SER A 198 -13.74 12.21 -9.55
N TYR A 199 -14.12 10.93 -9.41
CA TYR A 199 -15.51 10.51 -9.33
C TYR A 199 -16.22 11.01 -8.07
N ILE A 200 -15.56 10.92 -6.90
CA ILE A 200 -16.09 11.41 -5.64
C ILE A 200 -16.30 12.93 -5.70
N TYR A 201 -15.30 13.70 -6.16
CA TYR A 201 -15.44 15.15 -6.30
C TYR A 201 -16.55 15.52 -7.27
N GLU A 202 -16.64 14.88 -8.44
CA GLU A 202 -17.71 15.12 -9.41
C GLU A 202 -19.09 14.85 -8.79
N TRP A 203 -19.21 13.79 -7.99
CA TRP A 203 -20.46 13.43 -7.33
C TRP A 203 -20.89 14.50 -6.31
N PHE A 204 -19.98 15.04 -5.51
CA PHE A 204 -20.28 16.08 -4.53
C PHE A 204 -20.62 17.44 -5.16
N VAL A 205 -20.17 17.71 -6.37
CA VAL A 205 -20.41 18.99 -7.08
C VAL A 205 -21.68 18.94 -7.95
N ARG A 206 -22.37 17.79 -8.03
CA ARG A 206 -23.53 17.65 -8.91
C ARG A 206 -24.71 18.56 -8.52
N PRO A 207 -25.23 19.39 -9.47
CA PRO A 207 -26.35 20.31 -9.21
C PRO A 207 -27.65 19.60 -8.83
N ASP A 208 -27.88 18.40 -9.34
CA ASP A 208 -29.10 17.61 -9.11
C ASP A 208 -29.23 17.17 -7.64
N LEU A 209 -28.11 16.95 -6.96
CA LEU A 209 -28.09 16.64 -5.54
C LEU A 209 -28.39 17.86 -4.67
N SER A 210 -27.83 19.03 -5.03
CA SER A 210 -28.09 20.28 -4.32
C SER A 210 -29.57 20.69 -4.41
N ASN A 211 -30.22 20.46 -5.54
CA ASN A 211 -31.65 20.74 -5.75
C ASN A 211 -32.57 19.79 -4.98
N GLN A 212 -32.14 18.54 -4.73
CA GLN A 212 -32.92 17.56 -3.97
C GLN A 212 -32.77 17.69 -2.46
N MET A 213 -31.73 18.40 -2.00
CA MET A 213 -31.41 18.61 -0.60
C MET A 213 -31.61 20.07 -0.14
N ASP A 214 -32.63 20.73 -0.66
CA ASP A 214 -32.98 22.12 -0.31
C ASP A 214 -31.82 23.12 -0.37
N GLY A 215 -30.93 22.93 -1.38
CA GLY A 215 -29.79 23.81 -1.59
C GLY A 215 -28.58 23.57 -0.67
N LEU A 216 -28.60 22.52 0.13
CA LEU A 216 -27.43 22.10 0.91
C LEU A 216 -26.39 21.48 -0.03
N THR A 217 -25.26 22.14 -0.14
CA THR A 217 -24.09 21.61 -0.85
C THR A 217 -23.06 21.16 0.16
N PHE A 218 -22.49 19.97 -0.07
CA PHE A 218 -21.44 19.41 0.76
C PHE A 218 -20.15 19.36 -0.03
N GLY A 219 -19.04 19.46 0.68
CA GLY A 219 -17.70 19.19 0.16
C GLY A 219 -17.17 17.87 0.71
N VAL A 220 -16.06 17.43 0.17
CA VAL A 220 -15.32 16.27 0.68
C VAL A 220 -13.85 16.62 0.81
N LEU A 221 -13.27 16.28 1.95
CA LEU A 221 -11.84 16.38 2.21
C LEU A 221 -11.26 14.97 2.21
N ILE A 222 -10.31 14.70 1.32
CA ILE A 222 -9.66 13.40 1.19
C ILE A 222 -8.30 13.50 1.89
N HIS A 223 -8.08 12.66 2.89
CA HIS A 223 -6.86 12.65 3.70
C HIS A 223 -5.84 11.68 3.11
N ASP A 224 -5.26 12.02 1.99
CA ASP A 224 -4.29 11.17 1.29
C ASP A 224 -2.85 11.70 1.29
N GLU A 225 -2.58 12.82 1.97
CA GLU A 225 -1.25 13.46 2.01
C GLU A 225 -0.16 12.52 2.51
N THR A 226 -0.43 11.81 3.62
CA THR A 226 0.53 10.85 4.19
C THR A 226 0.75 9.66 3.26
N TYR A 227 -0.32 9.17 2.62
CA TYR A 227 -0.26 8.08 1.64
C TYR A 227 0.60 8.50 0.43
N GLN A 228 0.33 9.66 -0.16
CA GLN A 228 1.08 10.16 -1.30
C GLN A 228 2.56 10.34 -0.97
N LYS A 229 2.86 10.94 0.18
CA LYS A 229 4.24 11.11 0.64
C LYS A 229 4.98 9.77 0.79
N ASN A 230 4.34 8.76 1.38
CA ASN A 230 4.93 7.44 1.52
C ASN A 230 5.17 6.77 0.16
N ILE A 231 4.22 6.90 -0.77
CA ILE A 231 4.38 6.38 -2.14
C ILE A 231 5.53 7.08 -2.87
N GLU A 232 5.62 8.40 -2.81
CA GLU A 232 6.69 9.18 -3.42
C GLU A 232 8.08 8.78 -2.87
N GLU A 233 8.18 8.59 -1.56
CA GLU A 233 9.43 8.17 -0.90
C GLU A 233 9.87 6.76 -1.36
N ILE A 234 8.93 5.79 -1.43
CA ILE A 234 9.22 4.44 -1.91
C ILE A 234 9.57 4.45 -3.39
N GLN A 235 8.86 5.22 -4.22
CA GLN A 235 9.14 5.34 -5.66
C GLN A 235 10.50 6.03 -5.92
N ALA A 236 10.87 7.04 -5.14
CA ALA A 236 12.17 7.67 -5.23
C ALA A 236 13.30 6.68 -4.91
N ASN A 237 13.13 5.87 -3.87
CA ASN A 237 14.07 4.82 -3.49
C ASN A 237 14.18 3.75 -4.60
N LEU A 238 13.07 3.30 -5.18
CA LEU A 238 13.05 2.36 -6.30
C LEU A 238 13.75 2.93 -7.53
N SER A 239 13.50 4.18 -7.87
CA SER A 239 14.15 4.86 -8.99
C SER A 239 15.67 4.94 -8.80
N MET A 240 16.13 5.22 -7.59
CA MET A 240 17.56 5.21 -7.24
C MET A 240 18.15 3.80 -7.38
N LEU A 241 17.47 2.76 -6.91
CA LEU A 241 17.92 1.37 -7.03
C LEU A 241 18.00 0.93 -8.49
N HIS A 242 17.01 1.28 -9.31
CA HIS A 242 17.00 0.99 -10.74
C HIS A 242 18.14 1.71 -11.49
N LEU A 243 18.53 2.90 -11.06
CA LEU A 243 19.65 3.62 -11.65
C LEU A 243 21.00 3.02 -11.25
N LEU A 244 21.12 2.50 -10.02
CA LEU A 244 22.31 1.86 -9.52
C LEU A 244 22.65 0.56 -10.28
N LEU A 245 21.66 -0.19 -10.73
CA LEU A 245 21.86 -1.49 -11.39
C LEU A 245 22.72 -1.38 -12.67
N PRO A 246 22.41 -0.51 -13.66
CA PRO A 246 23.24 -0.36 -14.85
C PRO A 246 24.65 0.17 -14.53
N VAL A 247 24.77 1.04 -13.53
CA VAL A 247 26.10 1.52 -13.07
C VAL A 247 26.93 0.36 -12.54
N LEU A 248 26.34 -0.50 -11.73
CA LEU A 248 27.00 -1.69 -11.19
C LEU A 248 27.45 -2.64 -12.31
N ILE A 249 26.64 -2.82 -13.35
CA ILE A 249 26.94 -3.61 -14.54
C ILE A 249 28.20 -3.09 -15.25
N ILE A 250 28.26 -1.76 -15.49
CA ILE A 250 29.41 -1.11 -16.14
C ILE A 250 30.67 -1.27 -15.28
N VAL A 251 30.55 -1.06 -13.97
CA VAL A 251 31.66 -1.21 -13.04
C VAL A 251 32.19 -2.65 -13.01
N CYS A 252 31.29 -3.65 -12.93
CA CYS A 252 31.68 -5.07 -12.98
C CYS A 252 32.39 -5.43 -14.28
N GLY A 253 31.88 -4.98 -15.42
CA GLY A 253 32.52 -5.16 -16.72
C GLY A 253 33.90 -4.51 -16.79
N GLY A 254 34.03 -3.28 -16.27
CA GLY A 254 35.30 -2.55 -16.17
C GLY A 254 36.30 -3.27 -15.27
N ILE A 255 35.89 -3.73 -14.11
CA ILE A 255 36.76 -4.53 -13.22
C ILE A 255 37.24 -5.81 -13.91
N GLY A 256 36.32 -6.52 -14.57
CA GLY A 256 36.64 -7.72 -15.36
C GLY A 256 37.70 -7.43 -16.44
N PHE A 257 37.52 -6.35 -17.18
CA PHE A 257 38.47 -5.93 -18.19
C PHE A 257 39.87 -5.59 -17.58
N PHE A 258 39.90 -4.72 -16.57
CA PHE A 258 41.18 -4.27 -15.97
C PHE A 258 41.91 -5.41 -15.24
N ALA A 259 41.19 -6.22 -14.48
CA ALA A 259 41.79 -7.36 -13.78
C ALA A 259 42.42 -8.36 -14.79
N SER A 260 41.70 -8.70 -15.86
CA SER A 260 42.17 -9.58 -16.91
C SER A 260 43.31 -8.96 -17.71
N PHE A 261 43.25 -7.67 -17.99
CA PHE A 261 44.30 -6.95 -18.68
C PHE A 261 45.63 -6.97 -17.86
N LEU A 262 45.57 -6.71 -16.56
CA LEU A 262 46.74 -6.74 -15.67
C LEU A 262 47.30 -8.16 -15.53
N ALA A 263 46.43 -9.15 -15.33
CA ALA A 263 46.83 -10.55 -15.19
C ALA A 263 47.50 -11.08 -16.46
N THR A 264 46.98 -10.74 -17.64
CA THR A 264 47.55 -11.20 -18.92
C THR A 264 48.77 -10.39 -19.34
N ARG A 265 48.84 -9.10 -19.01
CA ARG A 265 50.02 -8.25 -19.32
C ARG A 265 51.31 -8.75 -18.63
N GLY A 266 51.22 -9.21 -17.38
CA GLY A 266 52.38 -9.76 -16.66
C GLY A 266 52.90 -11.07 -17.29
N ARG A 267 52.08 -11.77 -18.08
CA ARG A 267 52.44 -13.09 -18.70
C ARG A 267 52.69 -13.01 -20.20
N THR A 268 52.88 -11.82 -20.76
CA THR A 268 53.11 -11.61 -22.20
C THR A 268 54.32 -12.36 -22.72
N LYS A 269 55.41 -12.47 -21.93
CA LYS A 269 56.62 -13.25 -22.30
C LYS A 269 56.31 -14.74 -22.41
N GLU A 270 55.52 -15.32 -21.52
CA GLU A 270 55.09 -16.71 -21.58
C GLU A 270 54.27 -16.96 -22.85
N PHE A 271 53.34 -16.06 -23.21
CA PHE A 271 52.55 -16.18 -24.44
C PHE A 271 53.41 -16.09 -25.71
N ALA A 272 54.42 -15.22 -25.70
CA ALA A 272 55.40 -15.12 -26.79
C ALA A 272 56.17 -16.43 -26.99
N VAL A 273 56.68 -17.06 -25.93
CA VAL A 273 57.36 -18.36 -25.98
C VAL A 273 56.40 -19.45 -26.50
N MET A 274 55.17 -19.51 -26.02
CA MET A 274 54.18 -20.48 -26.49
C MET A 274 53.88 -20.34 -28.00
N ARG A 275 53.85 -19.09 -28.52
CA ARG A 275 53.67 -18.83 -29.96
C ARG A 275 54.91 -19.24 -30.77
N CYS A 276 56.14 -19.02 -30.28
CA CYS A 276 57.37 -19.47 -30.90
C CYS A 276 57.44 -21.00 -30.97
N LEU A 277 56.86 -21.71 -30.01
CA LEU A 277 56.74 -23.17 -30.01
C LEU A 277 55.60 -23.69 -30.93
N GLY A 278 54.94 -22.79 -31.70
CA GLY A 278 53.94 -23.18 -32.72
C GLY A 278 52.51 -23.22 -32.20
N MET A 279 52.22 -22.71 -30.99
CA MET A 279 50.88 -22.67 -30.45
C MET A 279 50.01 -21.64 -31.19
N LYS A 280 48.81 -22.03 -31.65
CA LYS A 280 47.86 -21.11 -32.32
C LYS A 280 47.27 -20.10 -31.32
N GLN A 281 47.06 -18.87 -31.79
CA GLN A 281 46.51 -17.76 -30.99
C GLN A 281 45.21 -18.17 -30.26
N CYS A 282 44.30 -18.89 -30.95
CA CYS A 282 43.03 -19.33 -30.32
C CYS A 282 43.26 -20.31 -29.15
N LYS A 283 44.34 -21.10 -29.14
CA LYS A 283 44.65 -21.99 -28.02
C LYS A 283 45.13 -21.22 -26.80
N ILE A 284 45.97 -20.19 -27.00
CA ILE A 284 46.42 -19.32 -25.94
C ILE A 284 45.26 -18.51 -25.34
N PHE A 285 44.41 -17.97 -26.22
CA PHE A 285 43.18 -17.29 -25.79
C PHE A 285 42.28 -18.21 -24.95
N GLY A 286 42.06 -19.45 -25.44
CA GLY A 286 41.24 -20.45 -24.74
C GLY A 286 41.80 -20.81 -23.37
N LEU A 287 43.15 -20.90 -23.23
CA LEU A 287 43.79 -21.19 -21.95
C LEU A 287 43.58 -20.03 -20.96
N VAL A 288 43.81 -18.79 -21.40
CA VAL A 288 43.63 -17.59 -20.57
C VAL A 288 42.15 -17.45 -20.16
N MET A 289 41.23 -17.63 -21.11
CA MET A 289 39.79 -17.57 -20.81
C MET A 289 39.35 -18.70 -19.88
N GLY A 290 39.96 -19.88 -19.97
CA GLY A 290 39.71 -21.01 -19.05
C GLY A 290 40.07 -20.62 -17.59
N GLU A 291 41.27 -20.08 -17.40
CA GLU A 291 41.71 -19.61 -16.07
C GLU A 291 40.77 -18.53 -15.51
N LEU A 292 40.44 -17.51 -16.33
CA LEU A 292 39.54 -16.41 -15.91
C LEU A 292 38.10 -16.89 -15.65
N SER A 293 37.65 -17.86 -16.41
CA SER A 293 36.30 -18.48 -16.20
C SER A 293 36.24 -19.23 -14.88
N ILE A 294 37.25 -20.02 -14.54
CA ILE A 294 37.31 -20.72 -13.24
C ILE A 294 37.26 -19.69 -12.10
N LEU A 295 38.02 -18.60 -12.22
CA LEU A 295 38.06 -17.55 -11.22
C LEU A 295 36.72 -16.81 -11.10
N ALA A 296 36.04 -16.55 -12.22
CA ALA A 296 34.74 -15.94 -12.25
C ALA A 296 33.65 -16.84 -11.63
N PHE A 297 33.65 -18.12 -11.95
CA PHE A 297 32.69 -19.07 -11.40
C PHE A 297 32.91 -19.33 -9.91
N THR A 298 34.17 -19.41 -9.45
CA THR A 298 34.45 -19.53 -8.02
C THR A 298 34.01 -18.29 -7.27
N GLY A 299 34.26 -17.08 -7.81
CA GLY A 299 33.77 -15.82 -7.24
C GLY A 299 32.24 -15.76 -7.21
N ALA A 300 31.57 -16.19 -8.27
CA ALA A 300 30.11 -16.25 -8.33
C ALA A 300 29.55 -17.25 -7.29
N PHE A 301 30.17 -18.41 -7.15
CA PHE A 301 29.78 -19.41 -6.15
C PHE A 301 29.86 -18.86 -4.72
N PHE A 302 30.99 -18.25 -4.36
CA PHE A 302 31.14 -17.62 -3.04
C PHE A 302 30.21 -16.43 -2.86
N GLY A 303 29.94 -15.66 -3.92
CA GLY A 303 28.97 -14.57 -3.90
C GLY A 303 27.55 -15.04 -3.63
N ILE A 304 27.13 -16.13 -4.26
CA ILE A 304 25.82 -16.75 -4.05
C ILE A 304 25.75 -17.36 -2.64
N ALA A 305 26.77 -18.13 -2.23
CA ALA A 305 26.79 -18.74 -0.90
C ALA A 305 26.74 -17.69 0.21
N GLY A 306 27.49 -16.57 0.07
CA GLY A 306 27.44 -15.46 0.98
C GLY A 306 26.07 -14.75 1.01
N GLY A 307 25.42 -14.64 -0.15
CA GLY A 307 24.05 -14.10 -0.23
C GLY A 307 23.04 -14.96 0.52
N ILE A 308 23.09 -16.28 0.34
CA ILE A 308 22.22 -17.23 1.04
C ILE A 308 22.42 -17.16 2.58
N LEU A 309 23.67 -17.06 3.02
CA LEU A 309 23.98 -16.95 4.45
C LEU A 309 23.41 -15.65 5.09
N LEU A 310 23.32 -14.58 4.32
CA LEU A 310 22.78 -13.30 4.83
C LEU A 310 21.27 -13.21 4.75
N GLU A 311 20.64 -13.83 3.77
CA GLU A 311 19.23 -13.62 3.42
C GLU A 311 18.33 -14.83 3.71
N GLY A 312 18.91 -16.04 3.86
CA GLY A 312 18.19 -17.25 4.24
C GLY A 312 17.40 -17.92 3.11
N GLU A 313 17.12 -17.22 2.01
CA GLU A 313 16.31 -17.75 0.89
C GLU A 313 16.97 -17.50 -0.48
N ILE A 314 16.79 -18.46 -1.41
CA ILE A 314 17.27 -18.32 -2.79
C ILE A 314 16.12 -17.81 -3.66
N GLN A 315 16.19 -16.55 -4.07
CA GLN A 315 15.29 -16.03 -5.09
C GLN A 315 15.80 -16.30 -6.50
N THR A 316 14.93 -16.78 -7.39
CA THR A 316 15.27 -17.12 -8.80
C THR A 316 15.80 -15.90 -9.56
N SER A 317 15.25 -14.70 -9.27
CA SER A 317 15.70 -13.43 -9.84
C SER A 317 17.14 -13.08 -9.45
N ALA A 318 17.55 -13.36 -8.21
CA ALA A 318 18.92 -13.13 -7.74
C ALA A 318 19.95 -14.00 -8.45
N LEU A 319 19.60 -15.26 -8.75
CA LEU A 319 20.43 -16.15 -9.56
C LEU A 319 20.62 -15.64 -10.99
N LEU A 320 19.54 -15.13 -11.60
CA LEU A 320 19.60 -14.57 -12.95
C LEU A 320 20.52 -13.33 -13.00
N HIS A 321 20.46 -12.46 -12.02
CA HIS A 321 21.36 -11.28 -11.91
C HIS A 321 22.81 -11.69 -11.65
N ALA A 322 23.04 -12.69 -10.80
CA ALA A 322 24.39 -13.23 -10.58
C ALA A 322 24.99 -13.82 -11.87
N ALA A 323 24.17 -14.56 -12.65
CA ALA A 323 24.60 -15.09 -13.94
C ALA A 323 24.89 -13.97 -14.96
N LEU A 324 24.06 -12.93 -15.00
CA LEU A 324 24.24 -11.77 -15.87
C LEU A 324 25.52 -11.02 -15.53
N MET A 325 25.80 -10.76 -14.25
CA MET A 325 27.03 -10.10 -13.78
C MET A 325 28.27 -10.91 -14.10
N THR A 326 28.21 -12.24 -13.90
CA THR A 326 29.31 -13.14 -14.26
C THR A 326 29.55 -13.13 -15.76
N GLY A 327 28.50 -13.14 -16.57
CA GLY A 327 28.59 -13.04 -18.02
C GLY A 327 29.24 -11.73 -18.49
N ILE A 328 28.86 -10.59 -17.91
CA ILE A 328 29.45 -9.28 -18.23
C ILE A 328 30.92 -9.20 -17.82
N PHE A 329 31.28 -9.76 -16.65
CA PHE A 329 32.68 -9.87 -16.24
C PHE A 329 33.49 -10.70 -17.24
N LEU A 330 32.96 -11.84 -17.71
CA LEU A 330 33.61 -12.68 -18.70
C LEU A 330 33.74 -11.99 -20.07
N LEU A 331 32.75 -11.20 -20.47
CA LEU A 331 32.83 -10.40 -21.71
C LEU A 331 33.93 -9.33 -21.62
N GLY A 332 34.02 -8.61 -20.50
CA GLY A 332 35.08 -7.67 -20.24
C GLY A 332 36.46 -8.34 -20.26
N SER A 333 36.54 -9.51 -19.61
CA SER A 333 37.79 -10.32 -19.60
C SER A 333 38.17 -10.82 -20.98
N ALA A 334 37.21 -11.27 -21.80
CA ALA A 334 37.46 -11.70 -23.16
C ALA A 334 37.97 -10.57 -24.05
N ALA A 335 37.41 -9.38 -23.92
CA ALA A 335 37.88 -8.20 -24.65
C ALA A 335 39.34 -7.85 -24.31
N ALA A 336 39.75 -7.93 -23.04
CA ALA A 336 41.11 -7.72 -22.60
C ALA A 336 42.06 -8.80 -23.12
N ALA A 337 41.68 -10.07 -22.99
CA ALA A 337 42.45 -11.22 -23.45
C ALA A 337 42.66 -11.20 -24.98
N LEU A 338 41.62 -10.89 -25.76
CA LEU A 338 41.73 -10.72 -27.21
C LEU A 338 42.72 -9.64 -27.59
N ARG A 339 42.68 -8.48 -26.94
CA ARG A 339 43.56 -7.37 -27.22
C ARG A 339 45.05 -7.74 -26.97
N ILE A 340 45.36 -8.47 -25.91
CA ILE A 340 46.72 -8.84 -25.55
C ILE A 340 47.21 -10.00 -26.44
N THR A 341 46.40 -11.00 -26.69
CA THR A 341 46.77 -12.16 -27.52
C THR A 341 46.92 -11.80 -29.01
N SER A 342 46.31 -10.69 -29.47
CA SER A 342 46.43 -10.20 -30.85
C SER A 342 47.68 -9.39 -31.13
N ILE A 343 48.48 -9.03 -30.13
CA ILE A 343 49.74 -8.27 -30.32
C ILE A 343 50.75 -9.11 -31.06
N ASN A 344 51.36 -8.53 -32.10
CA ASN A 344 52.34 -9.21 -32.93
C ASN A 344 53.63 -9.54 -32.14
N VAL A 345 54.07 -10.79 -32.12
CA VAL A 345 55.23 -11.31 -31.38
C VAL A 345 56.51 -10.52 -31.72
N MET A 346 56.64 -10.06 -32.98
CA MET A 346 57.77 -9.24 -33.41
C MET A 346 57.91 -7.86 -32.70
N ASN A 347 56.75 -7.26 -32.32
CA ASN A 347 56.78 -5.99 -31.58
C ASN A 347 57.11 -6.17 -30.10
N LEU A 348 56.87 -7.37 -29.54
CA LEU A 348 57.20 -7.68 -28.15
C LEU A 348 58.68 -7.96 -27.93
N MET A 349 59.40 -8.48 -28.97
CA MET A 349 60.84 -8.69 -28.89
C MET A 349 61.68 -7.47 -29.20
N LYS A 350 61.12 -6.40 -29.77
CA LYS A 350 61.79 -5.15 -30.14
C LYS A 350 61.82 -4.09 -29.02
N VAL A 351 61.21 -4.31 -27.90
CA VAL A 351 61.07 -3.34 -26.78
C VAL A 351 62.17 -3.53 -25.70
N GLU A 352 63.14 -4.40 -25.93
CA GLU A 352 64.22 -4.65 -24.96
C GLU A 352 65.63 -4.31 -25.53
N ASP A 353 65.75 -3.29 -26.39
CA ASP A 353 67.04 -2.63 -26.69
C ASP A 353 67.02 -1.16 -26.25
#